data_e501b13463521a1a8cffb9cd709bc6d2
#
_entry.id   e501b13463521a1a8cffb9cd709bc6d2
#
_cell.length_a   1.000
_cell.length_b   1.000
_cell.length_c   1.000
_cell.angle_alpha   90.00
_cell.angle_beta   90.00
_cell.angle_gamma   90.00
#
_symmetry.space_group_name_H-M   'P 1'
#
loop_
_entity.id
_entity.type
_entity.pdbx_description
1 polymer ?
#
loop_
_entity_poly.entity_id
_entity_poly.type
_entity_poly.pdbx_seq_one_letter_code
_entity_poly.pdbx_strand_id
1 'polypeptide(L)'
;MGLGQIDRCGMALVGCGSAVPAISVSNQQLSERVDTSDEWIRTRTGIGARRICAVDEPLTVLASRAAQAALEHAGWSPEDLDLILMATSSPDDLFGTAP
;
A
#
# COMPACT_ATOMS: atom_id res chain seq x y z
N MET A 1 0.05 46.79 -3.13
CA MET A 1 0.63 46.12 -2.12
C MET A 1 0.14 44.69 -1.90
N GLY A 2 1.01 43.85 -1.74
CA GLY A 2 1.13 42.59 -1.17
C GLY A 2 0.06 41.50 -1.19
N LEU A 3 -1.20 41.78 -1.26
CA LEU A 3 -2.23 40.78 -1.32
C LEU A 3 -2.31 40.03 -2.66
N GLY A 4 -1.59 40.51 -3.68
CA GLY A 4 -1.56 39.88 -5.00
C GLY A 4 -0.52 38.76 -5.14
N GLN A 5 0.38 38.59 -4.20
CA GLN A 5 1.39 37.53 -4.25
C GLN A 5 1.18 36.53 -3.13
N ILE A 6 0.14 35.70 -3.28
CA ILE A 6 0.04 34.46 -2.56
C ILE A 6 0.95 33.47 -3.27
N ASP A 7 2.05 33.06 -2.62
CA ASP A 7 2.86 31.95 -3.07
C ASP A 7 1.96 30.72 -3.14
N ARG A 8 1.56 30.39 -4.34
CA ARG A 8 0.79 29.17 -4.59
C ARG A 8 1.75 27.99 -4.64
N CYS A 9 1.90 27.32 -3.50
CA CYS A 9 2.51 26.01 -3.46
C CYS A 9 1.55 25.00 -4.07
N GLY A 10 1.91 24.49 -5.22
CA GLY A 10 1.22 23.35 -5.82
C GLY A 10 1.81 22.04 -5.33
N MET A 11 1.09 20.96 -5.58
CA MET A 11 1.57 19.58 -5.39
C MET A 11 1.55 18.85 -6.72
N ALA A 12 2.55 17.99 -6.94
CA ALA A 12 2.60 17.09 -8.08
C ALA A 12 2.83 15.66 -7.60
N LEU A 13 2.12 14.72 -8.18
CA LEU A 13 2.39 13.30 -8.02
C LEU A 13 3.49 12.91 -8.98
N VAL A 14 4.67 12.57 -8.47
CA VAL A 14 5.88 12.32 -9.29
C VAL A 14 6.22 10.85 -9.43
N GLY A 15 5.67 9.98 -8.60
CA GLY A 15 5.90 8.55 -8.68
C GLY A 15 4.91 7.76 -7.85
N CYS A 16 4.72 6.51 -8.22
CA CYS A 16 3.92 5.55 -7.47
C CYS A 16 4.58 4.18 -7.50
N GLY A 17 4.28 3.36 -6.51
CA GLY A 17 4.76 2.01 -6.39
C GLY A 17 3.83 1.18 -5.54
N SER A 18 3.91 -0.13 -5.71
CA SER A 18 3.13 -1.09 -4.95
C SER A 18 3.94 -2.32 -4.60
N ALA A 19 3.54 -2.99 -3.54
CA ALA A 19 4.06 -4.29 -3.17
C ALA A 19 2.92 -5.13 -2.61
N VAL A 20 2.94 -6.40 -2.95
CA VAL A 20 1.94 -7.37 -2.46
C VAL A 20 2.66 -8.62 -1.96
N PRO A 21 2.08 -9.33 -0.98
CA PRO A 21 2.61 -10.62 -0.53
C PRO A 21 2.67 -11.65 -1.66
N ALA A 22 3.56 -12.62 -1.53
CA ALA A 22 3.75 -13.68 -2.51
C ALA A 22 2.61 -14.70 -2.51
N ILE A 23 2.00 -14.96 -1.34
CA ILE A 23 0.95 -15.97 -1.20
C ILE A 23 -0.35 -15.44 -1.78
N SER A 24 -0.89 -16.15 -2.78
CA SER A 24 -2.19 -15.86 -3.39
C SER A 24 -3.22 -16.89 -2.94
N VAL A 25 -4.37 -16.42 -2.47
CA VAL A 25 -5.51 -17.26 -2.09
C VAL A 25 -6.69 -16.93 -2.99
N SER A 26 -7.13 -17.91 -3.78
CA SER A 26 -8.29 -17.77 -4.65
C SER A 26 -9.60 -17.77 -3.87
N ASN A 27 -10.68 -17.28 -4.50
CA ASN A 27 -12.02 -17.38 -3.92
C ASN A 27 -12.41 -18.84 -3.67
N GLN A 28 -12.01 -19.77 -4.54
CA GLN A 28 -12.26 -21.19 -4.37
C GLN A 28 -11.61 -21.72 -3.10
N GLN A 29 -10.34 -21.40 -2.87
CA GLN A 29 -9.64 -21.80 -1.65
C GLN A 29 -10.25 -21.15 -0.39
N LEU A 30 -10.73 -19.92 -0.48
CA LEU A 30 -11.40 -19.24 0.62
C LEU A 30 -12.73 -19.93 0.97
N SER A 31 -13.48 -20.39 -0.03
CA SER A 31 -14.77 -21.08 0.17
C SER A 31 -14.64 -22.41 0.90
N GLU A 32 -13.45 -22.99 0.98
CA GLU A 32 -13.19 -24.19 1.79
C GLU A 32 -13.19 -23.90 3.31
N ARG A 33 -13.03 -22.64 3.70
CA ARG A 33 -12.91 -22.22 5.10
C ARG A 33 -14.06 -21.32 5.57
N VAL A 34 -14.68 -20.62 4.65
CA VAL A 34 -15.72 -19.64 4.94
C VAL A 34 -16.92 -19.92 4.03
N ASP A 35 -18.11 -19.79 4.56
CA ASP A 35 -19.36 -19.97 3.81
C ASP A 35 -19.53 -18.84 2.78
N THR A 36 -18.97 -19.05 1.60
CA THR A 36 -18.99 -18.13 0.46
C THR A 36 -18.78 -18.89 -0.85
N SER A 37 -18.82 -18.18 -1.97
CA SER A 37 -18.52 -18.73 -3.30
C SER A 37 -17.76 -17.72 -4.16
N ASP A 38 -17.03 -18.21 -5.16
CA ASP A 38 -16.36 -17.37 -6.14
C ASP A 38 -17.36 -16.44 -6.84
N GLU A 39 -18.51 -16.94 -7.25
CA GLU A 39 -19.57 -16.17 -7.89
C GLU A 39 -20.07 -15.03 -6.99
N TRP A 40 -20.33 -15.31 -5.72
CA TRP A 40 -20.80 -14.31 -4.77
C TRP A 40 -19.77 -13.18 -4.58
N ILE A 41 -18.50 -13.55 -4.39
CA ILE A 41 -17.41 -12.58 -4.19
C ILE A 41 -17.20 -11.74 -5.44
N ARG A 42 -17.09 -12.35 -6.62
CA ARG A 42 -16.87 -11.64 -7.88
C ARG A 42 -18.00 -10.69 -8.22
N THR A 43 -19.23 -11.11 -8.03
CA THR A 43 -20.40 -10.29 -8.34
C THR A 43 -20.43 -9.02 -7.47
N ARG A 44 -19.98 -9.10 -6.21
CA ARG A 44 -20.03 -7.99 -5.27
C ARG A 44 -18.78 -7.13 -5.27
N THR A 45 -17.63 -7.68 -5.57
CA THR A 45 -16.34 -7.01 -5.40
C THR A 45 -15.47 -6.98 -6.64
N GLY A 46 -15.74 -7.83 -7.62
CA GLY A 46 -14.85 -8.06 -8.76
C GLY A 46 -13.57 -8.82 -8.41
N ILE A 47 -13.36 -9.19 -7.15
CA ILE A 47 -12.13 -9.82 -6.66
C ILE A 47 -12.15 -11.33 -6.90
N GLY A 48 -11.11 -11.85 -7.55
CA GLY A 48 -10.93 -13.29 -7.78
C GLY A 48 -9.97 -13.97 -6.81
N ALA A 49 -9.05 -13.21 -6.24
CA ALA A 49 -8.05 -13.69 -5.29
C ALA A 49 -7.57 -12.55 -4.40
N ARG A 50 -6.90 -12.87 -3.30
CA ARG A 50 -6.23 -11.92 -2.41
C ARG A 50 -4.83 -12.41 -2.10
N ARG A 51 -4.00 -11.48 -1.66
CA ARG A 51 -2.65 -11.78 -1.19
C ARG A 51 -2.63 -11.80 0.33
N ILE A 52 -1.89 -12.74 0.88
CA ILE A 52 -1.76 -12.93 2.32
C ILE A 52 -0.29 -12.92 2.68
N CYS A 53 0.07 -12.15 3.71
CA CYS A 53 1.43 -12.11 4.23
C CYS A 53 1.83 -13.45 4.83
N ALA A 54 3.07 -13.87 4.56
CA ALA A 54 3.71 -14.92 5.33
C ALA A 54 4.06 -14.39 6.74
N VAL A 55 4.41 -15.31 7.65
CA VAL A 55 4.74 -14.97 9.04
C VAL A 55 5.95 -14.02 9.14
N ASP A 56 6.87 -14.12 8.20
CA ASP A 56 8.10 -13.34 8.11
C ASP A 56 7.99 -12.15 7.13
N GLU A 57 6.78 -11.76 6.75
CA GLU A 57 6.53 -10.67 5.82
C GLU A 57 5.64 -9.59 6.46
N PRO A 58 6.20 -8.80 7.40
CA PRO A 58 5.45 -7.76 8.08
C PRO A 58 5.07 -6.60 7.13
N LEU A 59 4.11 -5.79 7.56
CA LEU A 59 3.61 -4.65 6.80
C LEU A 59 4.72 -3.67 6.42
N THR A 60 5.66 -3.41 7.33
CA THR A 60 6.79 -2.51 7.08
C THR A 60 7.69 -2.95 5.93
N VAL A 61 7.87 -4.25 5.74
CA VAL A 61 8.63 -4.79 4.59
C VAL A 61 7.91 -4.50 3.28
N LEU A 62 6.59 -4.72 3.24
CA LEU A 62 5.79 -4.42 2.04
C LEU A 62 5.73 -2.92 1.77
N ALA A 63 5.55 -2.11 2.81
CA ALA A 63 5.54 -0.65 2.68
C ALA A 63 6.88 -0.13 2.15
N SER A 64 8.01 -0.65 2.67
CA SER A 64 9.34 -0.27 2.18
C SER A 64 9.55 -0.65 0.72
N ARG A 65 9.13 -1.83 0.29
CA ARG A 65 9.19 -2.25 -1.12
C ARG A 65 8.35 -1.35 -2.03
N ALA A 66 7.15 -1.00 -1.59
CA ALA A 66 6.27 -0.09 -2.34
C ALA A 66 6.87 1.31 -2.45
N ALA A 67 7.41 1.83 -1.34
CA ALA A 67 8.09 3.12 -1.32
C ALA A 67 9.32 3.15 -2.23
N GLN A 68 10.14 2.10 -2.19
CA GLN A 68 11.31 1.98 -3.07
C GLN A 68 10.89 1.97 -4.55
N ALA A 69 9.87 1.21 -4.91
CA ALA A 69 9.34 1.21 -6.27
C ALA A 69 8.82 2.59 -6.70
N ALA A 70 8.20 3.34 -5.79
CA ALA A 70 7.76 4.71 -6.07
C ALA A 70 8.92 5.67 -6.29
N LEU A 71 9.98 5.57 -5.48
CA LEU A 71 11.19 6.37 -5.64
C LEU A 71 11.90 6.05 -6.97
N GLU A 72 12.03 4.79 -7.34
CA GLU A 72 12.59 4.37 -8.62
C GLU A 72 11.78 4.93 -9.79
N HIS A 73 10.44 4.88 -9.70
CA HIS A 73 9.56 5.46 -10.71
C HIS A 73 9.73 6.98 -10.83
N ALA A 74 9.90 7.67 -9.71
CA ALA A 74 10.14 9.10 -9.68
C ALA A 74 11.57 9.52 -10.10
N GLY A 75 12.52 8.60 -10.09
CA GLY A 75 13.94 8.89 -10.26
C GLY A 75 14.55 9.61 -9.04
N TRP A 76 14.01 9.37 -7.86
CA TRP A 76 14.42 9.99 -6.60
C TRP A 76 15.15 9.01 -5.70
N SER A 77 15.97 9.55 -4.82
CA SER A 77 16.67 8.84 -3.76
C SER A 77 15.93 8.96 -2.43
N PRO A 78 16.08 8.01 -1.49
CA PRO A 78 15.49 8.15 -0.15
C PRO A 78 15.90 9.42 0.59
N GLU A 79 17.12 9.92 0.34
CA GLU A 79 17.66 11.14 0.95
C GLU A 79 16.95 12.42 0.46
N ASP A 80 16.20 12.33 -0.64
CA ASP A 80 15.40 13.45 -1.16
C ASP A 80 14.08 13.63 -0.41
N LEU A 81 13.72 12.68 0.48
CA LEU A 81 12.47 12.71 1.24
C LEU A 81 12.60 13.59 2.49
N ASP A 82 11.63 14.49 2.68
CA ASP A 82 11.51 15.32 3.89
C ASP A 82 10.48 14.79 4.87
N LEU A 83 9.50 14.05 4.40
CA LEU A 83 8.40 13.53 5.21
C LEU A 83 7.89 12.20 4.66
N ILE A 84 7.62 11.27 5.56
CA ILE A 84 6.95 10.00 5.27
C ILE A 84 5.65 9.94 6.07
N LEU A 85 4.55 9.66 5.40
CA LEU A 85 3.25 9.42 6.03
C LEU A 85 2.83 7.98 5.74
N MET A 86 2.53 7.25 6.79
CA MET A 86 2.05 5.87 6.70
C MET A 86 0.66 5.73 7.30
N ALA A 87 -0.31 5.35 6.49
CA ALA A 87 -1.68 5.13 6.93
C ALA A 87 -1.96 3.63 6.97
N THR A 88 -2.29 3.11 8.14
CA THR A 88 -2.66 1.70 8.31
C THR A 88 -3.62 1.54 9.48
N SER A 89 -4.51 0.55 9.40
CA SER A 89 -5.34 0.09 10.52
C SER A 89 -4.78 -1.17 11.19
N SER A 90 -3.70 -1.73 10.66
CA SER A 90 -3.07 -2.96 11.14
C SER A 90 -1.54 -2.81 11.18
N PRO A 91 -1.00 -1.96 12.08
CA PRO A 91 0.44 -1.79 12.18
C PRO A 91 1.12 -3.08 12.69
N ASP A 92 2.40 -3.22 12.40
CA ASP A 92 3.20 -4.35 12.90
C ASP A 92 3.36 -4.30 14.43
N ASP A 93 3.38 -3.09 15.01
CA ASP A 93 3.48 -2.84 16.43
C ASP A 93 2.31 -2.00 16.95
N LEU A 94 1.82 -2.33 18.15
CA LEU A 94 0.72 -1.61 18.79
C LEU A 94 1.03 -0.13 19.05
N PHE A 95 2.29 0.21 19.22
CA PHE A 95 2.76 1.56 19.52
C PHE A 95 3.50 2.24 18.37
N GLY A 96 3.44 1.62 17.19
CA GLY A 96 3.80 2.19 15.91
C GLY A 96 5.10 2.97 15.85
N THR A 97 6.20 2.29 15.68
CA THR A 97 7.48 2.91 15.33
C THR A 97 7.92 2.62 13.91
N ALA A 98 6.99 2.27 13.06
CA ALA A 98 7.30 2.23 11.65
C ALA A 98 7.17 3.64 11.08
N PRO A 99 7.98 4.01 10.26
CA PRO A 99 9.16 3.59 9.54
C PRO A 99 10.44 4.09 10.10
#